data_b0babb0b215e162c396c3d8ec020e817
#
_entry.id   b0babb0b215e162c396c3d8ec020e817
#
_cell.length_a   1.000
_cell.length_b   1.000
_cell.length_c   1.000
_cell.angle_alpha   90.00
_cell.angle_beta   90.00
_cell.angle_gamma   90.00
#
_symmetry.space_group_name_H-M   'P 1'
#
loop_
_entity.id
_entity.type
_entity.pdbx_description
1 polymer ?
#
loop_
_entity_poly.entity_id
_entity_poly.type
_entity_poly.pdbx_seq_one_letter_code
_entity_poly.pdbx_strand_id
1 'polypeptide(L)'
;MATPTTRPRRARAFAVIAAALAALAVWLVTDPLLGIDLVGTTRPGSKELMSITPALVAGTSLVVALAGWGLLALLERFTARARTIWTAIALLVALLSLAGPLSALASTSAANAVALALMHLAVAAVLIPGLAGTSPSPARPAPAREARAT
;
A
#
# COMPACT_ATOMS: atom_id res chain seq x y z
N MET A 1 18.87 -2.27 30.04
CA MET A 1 18.42 -1.03 29.39
C MET A 1 17.77 -1.38 28.07
N ALA A 2 16.45 -1.29 27.97
CA ALA A 2 15.72 -1.56 26.74
C ALA A 2 15.86 -0.36 25.80
N THR A 3 16.45 -0.58 24.62
CA THR A 3 16.56 0.45 23.58
C THR A 3 15.17 0.80 23.04
N PRO A 4 14.86 2.07 22.84
CA PRO A 4 13.52 2.54 22.60
C PRO A 4 12.94 2.04 21.26
N THR A 5 11.69 1.62 21.32
CA THR A 5 10.82 1.14 20.23
C THR A 5 10.49 2.20 19.15
N THR A 6 11.31 3.24 19.01
CA THR A 6 11.08 4.35 18.07
C THR A 6 11.46 4.02 16.62
N ARG A 7 12.38 3.08 16.39
CA ARG A 7 12.82 2.70 15.03
C ARG A 7 11.70 2.14 14.15
N PRO A 8 10.88 1.17 14.59
CA PRO A 8 9.82 0.62 13.74
C PRO A 8 8.73 1.64 13.41
N ARG A 9 8.36 2.53 14.34
CA ARG A 9 7.36 3.57 14.09
C ARG A 9 7.81 4.59 13.04
N ARG A 10 9.06 5.02 13.09
CA ARG A 10 9.63 5.93 12.08
C ARG A 10 9.68 5.27 10.70
N ALA A 11 10.11 4.02 10.61
CA ALA A 11 10.15 3.27 9.35
C ALA A 11 8.74 3.13 8.73
N ARG A 12 7.71 2.88 9.54
CA ARG A 12 6.31 2.82 9.09
C ARG A 12 5.81 4.17 8.62
N ALA A 13 6.12 5.24 9.34
CA ALA A 13 5.77 6.60 8.91
C ALA A 13 6.43 6.95 7.56
N PHE A 14 7.70 6.58 7.37
CA PHE A 14 8.37 6.74 6.08
C PHE A 14 7.70 5.92 4.97
N ALA A 15 7.30 4.68 5.23
CA ALA A 15 6.59 3.85 4.25
C ALA A 15 5.25 4.46 3.82
N VAL A 16 4.50 5.01 4.78
CA VAL A 16 3.22 5.71 4.52
C VAL A 16 3.44 6.94 3.64
N ILE A 17 4.40 7.79 4.00
CA ILE A 17 4.71 9.01 3.23
C ILE A 17 5.23 8.63 1.84
N ALA A 18 6.14 7.67 1.74
CA ALA A 18 6.71 7.22 0.48
C ALA A 18 5.64 6.65 -0.46
N ALA A 19 4.65 5.91 0.07
CA ALA A 19 3.55 5.39 -0.73
C ALA A 19 2.67 6.52 -1.30
N ALA A 20 2.36 7.54 -0.51
CA ALA A 20 1.60 8.70 -0.97
C ALA A 20 2.40 9.51 -2.02
N LEU A 21 3.70 9.69 -1.81
CA LEU A 21 4.57 10.36 -2.79
C LEU A 21 4.70 9.56 -4.09
N ALA A 22 4.74 8.23 -4.03
CA ALA A 22 4.76 7.38 -5.22
C ALA A 22 3.48 7.55 -6.06
N ALA A 23 2.30 7.60 -5.42
CA ALA A 23 1.05 7.88 -6.12
C ALA A 23 1.03 9.29 -6.75
N LEU A 24 1.49 10.30 -6.00
CA LEU A 24 1.60 11.67 -6.49
C LEU A 24 2.59 11.80 -7.66
N ALA A 25 3.70 11.05 -7.63
CA ALA A 25 4.66 11.03 -8.74
C ALA A 25 4.03 10.45 -10.02
N VAL A 26 3.25 9.37 -9.90
CA VAL A 26 2.50 8.84 -11.05
C VAL A 26 1.47 9.86 -11.54
N TRP A 27 0.72 10.48 -10.64
CA TRP A 27 -0.24 11.54 -10.99
C TRP A 27 0.44 12.68 -11.74
N LEU A 28 1.57 13.18 -11.22
CA LEU A 28 2.33 14.29 -11.81
C LEU A 28 2.82 13.96 -13.23
N VAL A 29 3.22 12.71 -13.47
CA VAL A 29 3.67 12.28 -14.79
C VAL A 29 2.49 12.14 -15.75
N THR A 30 1.39 11.57 -15.31
CA THR A 30 0.27 11.21 -16.20
C THR A 30 -0.64 12.38 -16.52
N ASP A 31 -1.00 13.22 -15.54
CA ASP A 31 -1.92 14.33 -15.74
C ASP A 31 -1.21 15.55 -16.35
N PRO A 32 -0.33 16.31 -15.64
CA PRO A 32 0.21 17.54 -16.22
C PRO A 32 1.35 17.33 -17.24
N LEU A 33 2.11 16.23 -17.16
CA LEU A 33 3.23 16.04 -18.11
C LEU A 33 2.81 15.32 -19.40
N LEU A 34 1.95 14.30 -19.30
CA LEU A 34 1.46 13.56 -20.47
C LEU A 34 0.10 14.07 -20.99
N GLY A 35 -0.53 15.01 -20.28
CA GLY A 35 -1.83 15.57 -20.66
C GLY A 35 -2.98 14.56 -20.64
N ILE A 36 -2.91 13.58 -19.75
CA ILE A 36 -3.99 12.60 -19.56
C ILE A 36 -4.92 13.15 -18.48
N ASP A 37 -6.10 13.62 -18.88
CA ASP A 37 -7.13 14.05 -17.92
C ASP A 37 -7.57 12.87 -17.05
N LEU A 38 -7.09 12.86 -15.81
CA LEU A 38 -7.39 11.79 -14.88
C LEU A 38 -8.78 11.98 -14.28
N VAL A 39 -9.65 11.04 -14.59
CA VAL A 39 -11.03 11.01 -14.08
C VAL A 39 -11.34 9.66 -13.47
N GLY A 40 -12.15 9.67 -12.43
CA GLY A 40 -12.66 8.49 -11.76
C GLY A 40 -14.17 8.57 -11.62
N THR A 41 -14.81 7.44 -11.29
CA THR A 41 -16.25 7.41 -10.99
C THR A 41 -16.49 7.81 -9.53
N THR A 42 -17.55 8.58 -9.27
CA THR A 42 -17.92 8.99 -7.91
C THR A 42 -18.32 7.82 -7.02
N ARG A 43 -18.82 6.74 -7.62
CA ARG A 43 -19.23 5.48 -6.95
C ARG A 43 -19.05 4.30 -7.90
N PRO A 44 -18.83 3.09 -7.40
CA PRO A 44 -18.82 1.88 -8.22
C PRO A 44 -20.10 1.76 -9.05
N GLY A 45 -19.98 1.62 -10.37
CA GLY A 45 -21.11 1.54 -11.30
C GLY A 45 -21.76 2.87 -11.68
N SER A 46 -21.31 4.02 -11.14
CA SER A 46 -21.76 5.34 -11.55
C SER A 46 -21.18 5.72 -12.91
N LYS A 47 -21.97 6.42 -13.72
CA LYS A 47 -21.49 7.08 -14.95
C LYS A 47 -20.98 8.51 -14.68
N GLU A 48 -21.14 8.99 -13.47
CA GLU A 48 -20.73 10.30 -13.05
C GLU A 48 -19.21 10.33 -12.83
N LEU A 49 -18.51 11.13 -13.61
CA LEU A 49 -17.07 11.28 -13.56
C LEU A 49 -16.67 12.47 -12.69
N MET A 50 -15.59 12.32 -11.95
CA MET A 50 -14.96 13.40 -11.20
C MET A 50 -13.47 13.46 -11.54
N SER A 51 -12.92 14.67 -11.59
CA SER A 51 -11.48 14.88 -11.79
C SER A 51 -10.68 14.40 -10.60
N ILE A 52 -9.58 13.72 -10.86
CA ILE A 52 -8.66 13.23 -9.84
C ILE A 52 -7.60 14.28 -9.57
N THR A 53 -7.81 15.04 -8.51
CA THR A 53 -6.89 16.09 -8.08
C THR A 53 -5.73 15.52 -7.25
N PRO A 54 -4.56 16.22 -7.18
CA PRO A 54 -3.45 15.79 -6.33
C PRO A 54 -3.81 15.72 -4.86
N ALA A 55 -4.72 16.58 -4.38
CA ALA A 55 -5.23 16.53 -3.01
C ALA A 55 -6.01 15.24 -2.75
N LEU A 56 -6.83 14.80 -3.71
CA LEU A 56 -7.57 13.54 -3.61
C LEU A 56 -6.60 12.35 -3.60
N VAL A 57 -5.60 12.34 -4.49
CA VAL A 57 -4.56 11.29 -4.54
C VAL A 57 -3.80 11.21 -3.22
N ALA A 58 -3.31 12.33 -2.71
CA ALA A 58 -2.59 12.38 -1.44
C ALA A 58 -3.47 11.92 -0.26
N GLY A 59 -4.68 12.45 -0.17
CA GLY A 59 -5.61 12.14 0.92
C GLY A 59 -6.00 10.67 0.95
N THR A 60 -6.43 10.11 -0.17
CA THR A 60 -6.83 8.70 -0.25
C THR A 60 -5.65 7.74 -0.01
N SER A 61 -4.47 8.05 -0.58
CA SER A 61 -3.26 7.26 -0.36
C SER A 61 -2.83 7.25 1.11
N LEU A 62 -2.89 8.40 1.79
CA LEU A 62 -2.58 8.51 3.22
C LEU A 62 -3.58 7.73 4.07
N VAL A 63 -4.87 7.85 3.80
CA VAL A 63 -5.91 7.12 4.54
C VAL A 63 -5.71 5.61 4.40
N VAL A 64 -5.52 5.11 3.18
CA VAL A 64 -5.28 3.69 2.92
C VAL A 64 -3.99 3.20 3.57
N ALA A 65 -2.90 3.98 3.48
CA ALA A 65 -1.62 3.61 4.07
C ALA A 65 -1.67 3.61 5.61
N LEU A 66 -2.37 4.55 6.23
CA LEU A 66 -2.58 4.59 7.67
C LEU A 66 -3.48 3.44 8.14
N ALA A 67 -4.54 3.11 7.38
CA ALA A 67 -5.38 1.95 7.66
C ALA A 67 -4.57 0.64 7.57
N GLY A 68 -3.70 0.51 6.56
CA GLY A 68 -2.76 -0.61 6.44
C GLY A 68 -1.81 -0.72 7.63
N TRP A 69 -1.25 0.40 8.10
CA TRP A 69 -0.42 0.44 9.31
C TRP A 69 -1.23 0.06 10.56
N GLY A 70 -2.43 0.62 10.71
CA GLY A 70 -3.33 0.29 11.84
C GLY A 70 -3.68 -1.20 11.89
N LEU A 71 -4.02 -1.79 10.73
CA LEU A 71 -4.30 -3.22 10.62
C LEU A 71 -3.09 -4.07 11.00
N LEU A 72 -1.89 -3.71 10.50
CA LEU A 72 -0.65 -4.41 10.88
C LEU A 72 -0.41 -4.35 12.39
N ALA A 73 -0.54 -3.16 12.99
CA ALA A 73 -0.36 -2.97 14.42
C ALA A 73 -1.39 -3.76 15.25
N LEU A 74 -2.61 -3.87 14.74
CA LEU A 74 -3.66 -4.68 15.35
C LEU A 74 -3.31 -6.17 15.30
N LEU A 75 -2.93 -6.68 14.14
CA LEU A 75 -2.54 -8.07 13.96
C LEU A 75 -1.35 -8.46 14.85
N GLU A 76 -0.37 -7.56 15.01
CA GLU A 76 0.79 -7.79 15.88
C GLU A 76 0.41 -7.99 17.36
N ARG A 77 -0.75 -7.48 17.79
CA ARG A 77 -1.26 -7.68 19.15
C ARG A 77 -1.91 -9.06 19.34
N PHE A 78 -2.44 -9.65 18.27
CA PHE A 78 -3.26 -10.86 18.37
C PHE A 78 -2.60 -12.11 17.79
N THR A 79 -1.56 -11.98 16.96
CA THR A 79 -0.94 -13.14 16.32
C THR A 79 0.55 -12.99 16.07
N ALA A 80 1.30 -14.07 16.29
CA ALA A 80 2.71 -14.16 15.93
C ALA A 80 2.95 -14.19 14.41
N ARG A 81 1.90 -14.45 13.60
CA ARG A 81 1.95 -14.50 12.14
C ARG A 81 1.48 -13.21 11.48
N ALA A 82 1.45 -12.09 12.22
CA ALA A 82 0.92 -10.81 11.77
C ALA A 82 1.44 -10.38 10.40
N ARG A 83 2.75 -10.50 10.16
CA ARG A 83 3.38 -10.14 8.88
C ARG A 83 2.80 -10.93 7.70
N THR A 84 2.69 -12.24 7.83
CA THR A 84 2.19 -13.11 6.75
C THR A 84 0.72 -12.82 6.44
N ILE A 85 -0.11 -12.75 7.49
CA ILE A 85 -1.54 -12.46 7.36
C ILE A 85 -1.75 -11.07 6.75
N TRP A 86 -1.04 -10.07 7.26
CA TRP A 86 -1.13 -8.71 6.75
C TRP A 86 -0.72 -8.62 5.28
N THR A 87 0.40 -9.27 4.89
CA THR A 87 0.87 -9.27 3.50
C THR A 87 -0.16 -9.91 2.57
N ALA A 88 -0.77 -11.02 2.98
CA ALA A 88 -1.82 -11.69 2.19
C ALA A 88 -3.05 -10.77 2.01
N ILE A 89 -3.50 -10.12 3.09
CA ILE A 89 -4.62 -9.16 3.03
C ILE A 89 -4.24 -7.97 2.14
N ALA A 90 -3.05 -7.41 2.30
CA ALA A 90 -2.61 -6.25 1.52
C ALA A 90 -2.52 -6.56 0.02
N LEU A 91 -2.02 -7.74 -0.35
CA LEU A 91 -1.99 -8.21 -1.75
C LEU A 91 -3.42 -8.40 -2.29
N LEU A 92 -4.30 -9.00 -1.52
CA LEU A 92 -5.70 -9.18 -1.92
C LEU A 92 -6.38 -7.83 -2.14
N VAL A 93 -6.22 -6.90 -1.19
CA VAL A 93 -6.78 -5.53 -1.32
C VAL A 93 -6.18 -4.81 -2.53
N ALA A 94 -4.87 -4.93 -2.77
CA ALA A 94 -4.23 -4.34 -3.94
C ALA A 94 -4.81 -4.90 -5.25
N LEU A 95 -5.03 -6.21 -5.34
CA LEU A 95 -5.67 -6.82 -6.51
C LEU A 95 -7.11 -6.34 -6.69
N LEU A 96 -7.91 -6.34 -5.62
CA LEU A 96 -9.29 -5.87 -5.65
C LEU A 96 -9.38 -4.39 -6.01
N SER A 97 -8.42 -3.57 -5.59
CA SER A 97 -8.39 -2.14 -5.91
C SER A 97 -8.22 -1.86 -7.40
N LEU A 98 -7.69 -2.81 -8.18
CA LEU A 98 -7.60 -2.69 -9.64
C LEU A 98 -8.97 -2.83 -10.35
N ALA A 99 -10.00 -3.28 -9.65
CA ALA A 99 -11.35 -3.31 -10.21
C ALA A 99 -11.86 -1.90 -10.58
N GLY A 100 -11.46 -0.87 -9.84
CA GLY A 100 -11.77 0.53 -10.17
C GLY A 100 -11.19 0.96 -11.53
N PRO A 101 -9.87 0.91 -11.73
CA PRO A 101 -9.23 1.16 -13.02
C PRO A 101 -9.81 0.29 -14.16
N LEU A 102 -10.07 -0.99 -13.92
CA LEU A 102 -10.66 -1.87 -14.94
C LEU A 102 -12.07 -1.44 -15.33
N SER A 103 -12.89 -1.02 -14.36
CA SER A 103 -14.24 -0.49 -14.66
C SER A 103 -14.18 0.83 -15.42
N ALA A 104 -13.13 1.63 -15.22
CA ALA A 104 -12.91 2.88 -15.92
C ALA A 104 -12.68 2.68 -17.42
N LEU A 105 -12.18 1.53 -17.87
CA LEU A 105 -12.05 1.20 -19.30
C LEU A 105 -13.37 1.29 -20.07
N ALA A 106 -14.49 1.03 -19.41
CA ALA A 106 -15.81 1.07 -20.04
C ALA A 106 -16.36 2.50 -20.20
N SER A 107 -15.83 3.49 -19.48
CA SER A 107 -16.38 4.85 -19.39
C SER A 107 -15.36 5.96 -19.70
N THR A 108 -14.07 5.61 -19.82
CA THR A 108 -12.98 6.56 -20.04
C THR A 108 -11.97 6.02 -21.07
N SER A 109 -10.85 6.73 -21.26
CA SER A 109 -9.76 6.27 -22.14
C SER A 109 -8.94 5.14 -21.51
N ALA A 110 -8.35 4.29 -22.35
CA ALA A 110 -7.40 3.28 -21.90
C ALA A 110 -6.19 3.90 -21.16
N ALA A 111 -5.72 5.07 -21.62
CA ALA A 111 -4.65 5.80 -20.98
C ALA A 111 -4.99 6.19 -19.54
N ASN A 112 -6.21 6.69 -19.29
CA ASN A 112 -6.70 6.99 -17.96
C ASN A 112 -6.74 5.75 -17.07
N ALA A 113 -7.31 4.65 -17.59
CA ALA A 113 -7.40 3.40 -16.81
C ALA A 113 -6.02 2.84 -16.44
N VAL A 114 -5.06 2.87 -17.37
CA VAL A 114 -3.67 2.46 -17.13
C VAL A 114 -3.01 3.37 -16.08
N ALA A 115 -3.17 4.68 -16.18
CA ALA A 115 -2.63 5.62 -15.21
C ALA A 115 -3.17 5.37 -13.80
N LEU A 116 -4.48 5.15 -13.66
CA LEU A 116 -5.10 4.78 -12.39
C LEU A 116 -4.56 3.45 -11.84
N ALA A 117 -4.41 2.44 -12.69
CA ALA A 117 -3.84 1.15 -12.30
C ALA A 117 -2.38 1.30 -11.81
N LEU A 118 -1.57 2.11 -12.51
CA LEU A 118 -0.20 2.40 -12.11
C LEU A 118 -0.12 3.09 -10.74
N MET A 119 -1.04 4.01 -10.43
CA MET A 119 -1.11 4.62 -9.09
C MET A 119 -1.36 3.57 -8.00
N HIS A 120 -2.30 2.65 -8.19
CA HIS A 120 -2.60 1.59 -7.24
C HIS A 120 -1.39 0.66 -7.06
N LEU A 121 -0.75 0.27 -8.15
CA LEU A 121 0.45 -0.56 -8.12
C LEU A 121 1.64 0.14 -7.45
N ALA A 122 1.83 1.45 -7.69
CA ALA A 122 2.89 2.23 -7.05
C ALA A 122 2.71 2.29 -5.53
N VAL A 123 1.49 2.56 -5.05
CA VAL A 123 1.17 2.52 -3.62
C VAL A 123 1.46 1.13 -3.04
N ALA A 124 0.96 0.07 -3.68
CA ALA A 124 1.15 -1.30 -3.21
C ALA A 124 2.63 -1.71 -3.18
N ALA A 125 3.39 -1.38 -4.24
CA ALA A 125 4.81 -1.71 -4.36
C ALA A 125 5.69 -1.05 -3.29
N VAL A 126 5.31 0.13 -2.80
CA VAL A 126 6.03 0.82 -1.74
C VAL A 126 5.51 0.42 -0.36
N LEU A 127 4.19 0.41 -0.17
CA LEU A 127 3.58 0.20 1.13
C LEU A 127 3.75 -1.23 1.65
N ILE A 128 3.56 -2.23 0.78
CA ILE A 128 3.59 -3.64 1.19
C ILE A 128 4.97 -4.03 1.73
N PRO A 129 6.09 -3.88 1.00
CA PRO A 129 7.40 -4.21 1.55
C PRO A 129 7.81 -3.27 2.68
N GLY A 130 7.45 -1.97 2.59
CA GLY A 130 7.75 -0.96 3.61
C GLY A 130 7.18 -1.30 4.98
N LEU A 131 5.92 -1.71 5.07
CA LEU A 131 5.30 -2.11 6.33
C LEU A 131 5.67 -3.55 6.74
N ALA A 132 5.70 -4.51 5.81
CA ALA A 132 6.06 -5.90 6.11
C ALA A 132 7.49 -6.01 6.66
N GLY A 133 8.42 -5.19 6.17
CA GLY A 133 9.81 -5.17 6.64
C GLY A 133 10.01 -4.65 8.07
N THR A 134 9.00 -4.00 8.64
CA THR A 134 9.06 -3.46 10.01
C THR A 134 8.54 -4.41 11.08
N SER A 135 7.91 -5.50 10.70
CA SER A 135 7.41 -6.52 11.63
C SER A 135 8.54 -7.45 12.07
N PRO A 136 8.55 -7.90 13.35
CA PRO A 136 9.51 -8.90 13.81
C PRO A 136 9.42 -10.16 12.95
N SER A 137 10.57 -10.67 12.49
CA SER A 137 10.61 -12.01 11.88
C SER A 137 10.34 -13.05 12.97
N PRO A 138 9.62 -14.15 12.66
CA PRO A 138 9.55 -15.28 13.56
C PRO A 138 10.98 -15.70 13.92
N ALA A 139 11.25 -15.87 15.23
CA ALA A 139 12.55 -16.33 15.69
C ALA A 139 12.88 -17.65 14.98
N ARG A 140 13.99 -17.69 14.23
CA ARG A 140 14.49 -18.94 13.65
C ARG A 140 14.78 -19.86 14.83
N PRO A 141 14.26 -21.10 14.87
CA PRO A 141 14.65 -22.06 15.91
C PRO A 141 16.17 -22.11 15.98
N ALA A 142 16.71 -21.97 17.19
CA ALA A 142 18.15 -22.11 17.39
C ALA A 142 18.55 -23.49 16.82
N PRO A 143 19.64 -23.58 16.04
CA PRO A 143 20.15 -24.88 15.61
C PRO A 143 20.34 -25.72 16.88
N ALA A 144 19.75 -26.92 16.89
CA ALA A 144 19.95 -27.86 17.97
C ALA A 144 21.47 -28.00 18.13
N ARG A 145 22.02 -27.40 19.23
CA ARG A 145 23.38 -27.67 19.61
C ARG A 145 23.40 -29.17 19.82
N GLU A 146 24.07 -29.85 18.90
CA GLU A 146 24.36 -31.25 19.05
C GLU A 146 24.89 -31.48 20.46
N ALA A 147 24.10 -32.21 21.25
CA ALA A 147 24.60 -32.89 22.43
C ALA A 147 25.58 -33.96 21.96
N ARG A 148 26.77 -33.53 21.60
CA ARG A 148 27.96 -34.39 21.47
C ARG A 148 28.97 -33.89 22.46
N ALA A 149 28.85 -34.38 23.66
CA ALA A 149 29.93 -34.46 24.62
C ALA A 149 29.55 -35.52 25.68
N THR A 150 29.67 -36.76 25.36
CA THR A 150 30.18 -37.82 26.28
C THR A 150 30.54 -39.01 25.44
#